data_1383cfb9f74b56e35bd52d6854a5ef5c
#
_entry.id   1383cfb9f74b56e35bd52d6854a5ef5c
#
_cell.length_a   1.000
_cell.length_b   1.000
_cell.length_c   1.000
_cell.angle_alpha   90.00
_cell.angle_beta   90.00
_cell.angle_gamma   90.00
#
_symmetry.space_group_name_H-M   'P 1'
#
loop_
_entity.id
_entity.type
_entity.pdbx_description
1 polymer ?
#
loop_
_entity_poly.entity_id
_entity_poly.type
_entity_poly.pdbx_seq_one_letter_code
_entity_poly.pdbx_strand_id
1 'polypeptide(L)'
;MSETSTSTAPPSSPPESATPAATGTSAAAEETRRGWRALGVQIAVLLAILAGFAVWLAVAPLSDTERNTLNPATLLNLTGQHLALTLVSTVLVLVIAIPLGVLLTRKPFRRVAEPILAVVNFGQAAPAVGLIVLIAALVPDGFRAAVIALVLYAVLPVLRNTMIGIRGVDQRLVEAGRGMGMTALSVLLRVELPLAVPVMLSGVRTALVLLVGTASLAAFVNGGGLGLLITTGVNLYLFTVLIAGALLIALLALIVDWVGRVVEHIARPKGL
;
A
#
# COMPACT_ATOMS: atom_id res chain seq x y z
N MET A 1 -16.48 -83.39 -21.03
CA MET A 1 -17.56 -83.00 -20.11
C MET A 1 -16.97 -82.07 -19.12
N SER A 2 -17.16 -80.78 -19.32
CA SER A 2 -16.88 -79.73 -18.34
C SER A 2 -17.67 -78.48 -18.75
N GLU A 3 -18.69 -78.18 -17.99
CA GLU A 3 -19.62 -77.07 -18.20
C GLU A 3 -18.98 -75.76 -17.86
N THR A 4 -19.04 -74.81 -18.77
CA THR A 4 -18.69 -73.39 -18.58
C THR A 4 -19.90 -72.63 -18.05
N SER A 5 -19.87 -72.27 -16.78
CA SER A 5 -20.86 -71.35 -16.19
C SER A 5 -20.47 -69.91 -16.44
N THR A 6 -21.23 -69.28 -17.29
CA THR A 6 -21.18 -67.78 -17.54
C THR A 6 -21.96 -67.11 -16.43
N SER A 7 -21.21 -66.35 -15.58
CA SER A 7 -21.77 -65.41 -14.61
C SER A 7 -22.04 -64.08 -15.30
N THR A 8 -23.32 -63.74 -15.48
CA THR A 8 -23.77 -62.40 -15.92
C THR A 8 -23.87 -61.49 -14.71
N ALA A 9 -22.97 -60.46 -14.63
CA ALA A 9 -23.09 -59.34 -13.70
C ALA A 9 -24.17 -58.37 -14.14
N PRO A 10 -24.94 -57.75 -13.22
CA PRO A 10 -25.94 -56.74 -13.57
C PRO A 10 -25.31 -55.42 -14.01
N PRO A 11 -25.98 -54.61 -14.87
CA PRO A 11 -25.44 -53.35 -15.37
C PRO A 11 -25.33 -52.35 -14.24
N SER A 12 -24.15 -51.72 -14.14
CA SER A 12 -23.88 -50.59 -13.25
C SER A 12 -24.71 -49.36 -13.65
N SER A 13 -25.48 -48.83 -12.70
CA SER A 13 -26.21 -47.56 -12.83
C SER A 13 -25.27 -46.39 -13.17
N PRO A 14 -25.70 -45.43 -14.02
CA PRO A 14 -24.91 -44.26 -14.34
C PRO A 14 -24.65 -43.43 -13.08
N PRO A 15 -23.51 -42.77 -12.96
CA PRO A 15 -23.25 -41.83 -11.85
C PRO A 15 -24.21 -40.65 -11.93
N GLU A 16 -24.93 -40.47 -10.85
CA GLU A 16 -25.82 -39.31 -10.61
C GLU A 16 -25.02 -38.03 -10.77
N SER A 17 -25.39 -37.25 -11.77
CA SER A 17 -24.77 -35.95 -12.08
C SER A 17 -25.01 -34.99 -10.92
N ALA A 18 -24.07 -34.89 -10.00
CA ALA A 18 -24.04 -33.85 -8.99
C ALA A 18 -23.94 -32.50 -9.65
N THR A 19 -24.97 -31.70 -9.50
CA THR A 19 -25.08 -30.32 -9.97
C THR A 19 -24.14 -29.40 -9.17
N PRO A 20 -23.04 -28.87 -9.74
CA PRO A 20 -22.12 -28.04 -8.97
C PRO A 20 -22.35 -26.53 -9.20
N ALA A 21 -23.57 -26.06 -9.26
CA ALA A 21 -23.82 -24.66 -9.64
C ALA A 21 -24.26 -23.73 -8.50
N ALA A 22 -24.61 -24.24 -7.31
CA ALA A 22 -25.17 -23.39 -6.25
C ALA A 22 -24.19 -22.97 -5.13
N THR A 23 -23.03 -23.63 -5.04
CA THR A 23 -22.06 -23.37 -3.94
C THR A 23 -21.10 -22.21 -4.19
N GLY A 24 -20.85 -21.84 -5.45
CA GLY A 24 -19.89 -20.79 -5.81
C GLY A 24 -20.38 -19.35 -5.52
N THR A 25 -21.68 -19.09 -5.70
CA THR A 25 -22.23 -17.74 -5.50
C THR A 25 -22.42 -17.37 -4.04
N SER A 26 -22.69 -18.34 -3.16
CA SER A 26 -22.81 -18.09 -1.73
C SER A 26 -21.44 -17.81 -1.07
N ALA A 27 -20.41 -18.56 -1.45
CA ALA A 27 -19.06 -18.40 -0.94
C ALA A 27 -18.46 -17.03 -1.31
N ALA A 28 -18.61 -16.59 -2.56
CA ALA A 28 -18.15 -15.26 -3.00
C ALA A 28 -18.89 -14.10 -2.30
N ALA A 29 -20.19 -14.25 -2.05
CA ALA A 29 -20.97 -13.26 -1.31
C ALA A 29 -20.57 -13.21 0.18
N GLU A 30 -20.25 -14.34 0.80
CA GLU A 30 -19.77 -14.40 2.17
C GLU A 30 -18.36 -13.79 2.32
N GLU A 31 -17.47 -14.04 1.38
CA GLU A 31 -16.11 -13.48 1.35
C GLU A 31 -16.15 -11.95 1.21
N THR A 32 -17.00 -11.44 0.32
CA THR A 32 -17.23 -9.99 0.17
C THR A 32 -17.80 -9.36 1.44
N ARG A 33 -18.79 -10.01 2.08
CA ARG A 33 -19.36 -9.53 3.36
C ARG A 33 -18.33 -9.56 4.49
N ARG A 34 -17.47 -10.56 4.55
CA ARG A 34 -16.39 -10.66 5.53
C ARG A 34 -15.37 -9.52 5.35
N GLY A 35 -15.03 -9.17 4.10
CA GLY A 35 -14.17 -8.02 3.78
C GLY A 35 -14.74 -6.69 4.28
N TRP A 36 -16.00 -6.40 4.00
CA TRP A 36 -16.66 -5.15 4.46
C TRP A 36 -16.82 -5.09 5.98
N ARG A 37 -17.10 -6.22 6.64
CA ARG A 37 -17.15 -6.27 8.12
C ARG A 37 -15.79 -5.97 8.74
N ALA A 38 -14.71 -6.52 8.19
CA ALA A 38 -13.35 -6.24 8.67
C ALA A 38 -13.00 -4.76 8.54
N LEU A 39 -13.35 -4.13 7.41
CA LEU A 39 -13.17 -2.68 7.18
C LEU A 39 -14.01 -1.84 8.15
N GLY A 40 -15.26 -2.27 8.44
CA GLY A 40 -16.13 -1.62 9.41
C GLY A 40 -15.61 -1.71 10.85
N VAL A 41 -15.08 -2.86 11.25
CA VAL A 41 -14.45 -3.03 12.57
C VAL A 41 -13.20 -2.16 12.67
N GLN A 42 -12.36 -2.13 11.63
CA GLN A 42 -11.14 -1.33 11.62
C GLN A 42 -11.44 0.17 11.78
N ILE A 43 -12.42 0.72 11.04
CA ILE A 43 -12.79 2.15 11.19
C ILE A 43 -13.38 2.43 12.56
N ALA A 44 -14.19 1.53 13.13
CA ALA A 44 -14.73 1.68 14.48
C ALA A 44 -13.62 1.73 15.54
N VAL A 45 -12.60 0.86 15.42
CA VAL A 45 -11.42 0.87 16.30
C VAL A 45 -10.62 2.16 16.13
N LEU A 46 -10.41 2.63 14.90
CA LEU A 46 -9.72 3.89 14.64
C LEU A 46 -10.45 5.09 15.27
N LEU A 47 -11.77 5.15 15.11
CA LEU A 47 -12.59 6.21 15.72
C LEU A 47 -12.56 6.13 17.25
N ALA A 48 -12.58 4.93 17.84
CA ALA A 48 -12.46 4.74 19.27
C ALA A 48 -11.10 5.22 19.80
N ILE A 49 -9.99 4.92 19.09
CA ILE A 49 -8.65 5.40 19.47
C ILE A 49 -8.57 6.92 19.33
N LEU A 50 -9.11 7.50 18.26
CA LEU A 50 -9.13 8.94 18.04
C LEU A 50 -9.95 9.66 19.12
N ALA A 51 -11.12 9.12 19.49
CA ALA A 51 -11.94 9.63 20.57
C ALA A 51 -11.23 9.53 21.93
N GLY A 52 -10.61 8.37 22.21
CA GLY A 52 -9.79 8.17 23.40
C GLY A 52 -8.62 9.17 23.49
N PHE A 53 -7.96 9.43 22.36
CA PHE A 53 -6.90 10.44 22.26
C PHE A 53 -7.44 11.85 22.56
N ALA A 54 -8.58 12.22 21.98
CA ALA A 54 -9.19 13.53 22.21
C ALA A 54 -9.59 13.72 23.69
N VAL A 55 -10.19 12.69 24.30
CA VAL A 55 -10.53 12.70 25.73
C VAL A 55 -9.27 12.79 26.59
N TRP A 56 -8.24 12.00 26.28
CA TRP A 56 -6.97 12.03 27.00
C TRP A 56 -6.34 13.43 26.94
N LEU A 57 -6.33 14.06 25.78
CA LEU A 57 -5.77 15.40 25.61
C LEU A 57 -6.58 16.48 26.36
N ALA A 58 -7.91 16.30 26.47
CA ALA A 58 -8.79 17.22 27.20
C ALA A 58 -8.63 17.13 28.73
N VAL A 59 -8.26 15.94 29.24
CA VAL A 59 -8.18 15.68 30.71
C VAL A 59 -6.73 15.74 31.23
N ALA A 60 -5.74 15.59 30.34
CA ALA A 60 -4.33 15.58 30.72
C ALA A 60 -3.91 16.89 31.41
N PRO A 61 -3.12 16.82 32.50
CA PRO A 61 -2.60 18.01 33.16
C PRO A 61 -1.46 18.63 32.33
N LEU A 62 -1.83 19.40 31.30
CA LEU A 62 -0.90 20.04 30.38
C LEU A 62 -0.27 21.28 30.99
N SER A 63 1.04 21.39 30.90
CA SER A 63 1.76 22.67 31.10
C SER A 63 1.36 23.70 30.02
N ASP A 64 1.62 24.96 30.26
CA ASP A 64 1.31 26.04 29.28
C ASP A 64 2.04 25.81 27.95
N THR A 65 3.27 25.30 27.98
CA THR A 65 4.04 24.98 26.79
C THR A 65 3.42 23.83 26.00
N GLU A 66 2.97 22.77 26.68
CA GLU A 66 2.30 21.62 26.04
C GLU A 66 0.95 22.05 25.45
N ARG A 67 0.17 22.85 26.17
CA ARG A 67 -1.12 23.38 25.72
C ARG A 67 -0.95 24.26 24.46
N ASN A 68 0.07 25.10 24.42
CA ASN A 68 0.38 25.92 23.26
C ASN A 68 0.86 25.09 22.06
N THR A 69 1.61 24.02 22.30
CA THR A 69 2.10 23.14 21.25
C THR A 69 1.01 22.21 20.69
N LEU A 70 0.11 21.70 21.57
CA LEU A 70 -0.95 20.76 21.23
C LEU A 70 -2.30 21.47 20.95
N ASN A 71 -2.29 22.78 20.67
CA ASN A 71 -3.53 23.46 20.29
C ASN A 71 -4.07 22.97 18.94
N PRO A 72 -5.40 22.99 18.73
CA PRO A 72 -6.02 22.44 17.51
C PRO A 72 -5.50 23.04 16.22
N ALA A 73 -5.17 24.34 16.20
CA ALA A 73 -4.68 25.01 15.00
C ALA A 73 -3.28 24.49 14.60
N THR A 74 -2.39 24.33 15.58
CA THR A 74 -1.06 23.73 15.36
C THR A 74 -1.17 22.28 14.88
N LEU A 75 -2.01 21.46 15.53
CA LEU A 75 -2.22 20.06 15.15
C LEU A 75 -2.76 19.95 13.71
N LEU A 76 -3.75 20.74 13.34
CA LEU A 76 -4.29 20.76 11.98
C LEU A 76 -3.24 21.19 10.95
N ASN A 77 -2.45 22.22 11.25
CA ASN A 77 -1.39 22.70 10.36
C ASN A 77 -0.31 21.62 10.16
N LEU A 78 0.20 21.03 11.25
CA LEU A 78 1.22 19.96 11.17
C LEU A 78 0.69 18.70 10.47
N THR A 79 -0.57 18.35 10.68
CA THR A 79 -1.23 17.24 9.97
C THR A 79 -1.32 17.58 8.48
N GLY A 80 -1.71 18.79 8.11
CA GLY A 80 -1.75 19.24 6.72
C GLY A 80 -0.38 19.17 6.04
N GLN A 81 0.68 19.64 6.71
CA GLN A 81 2.06 19.53 6.21
C GLN A 81 2.48 18.07 6.04
N HIS A 82 2.15 17.20 7.00
CA HIS A 82 2.47 15.78 6.95
C HIS A 82 1.76 15.07 5.79
N LEU A 83 0.49 15.39 5.58
CA LEU A 83 -0.27 14.91 4.43
C LEU A 83 0.29 15.42 3.11
N ALA A 84 0.70 16.71 3.03
CA ALA A 84 1.32 17.25 1.83
C ALA A 84 2.62 16.51 1.48
N LEU A 85 3.52 16.28 2.46
CA LEU A 85 4.74 15.49 2.28
C LEU A 85 4.40 14.08 1.74
N THR A 86 3.46 13.39 2.38
CA THR A 86 3.07 12.03 2.02
C THR A 86 2.44 11.97 0.63
N LEU A 87 1.50 12.87 0.32
CA LEU A 87 0.78 12.86 -0.96
C LEU A 87 1.69 13.24 -2.14
N VAL A 88 2.50 14.29 -1.98
CA VAL A 88 3.46 14.69 -3.03
C VAL A 88 4.45 13.57 -3.30
N SER A 89 5.03 13.00 -2.25
CA SER A 89 5.95 11.85 -2.40
C SER A 89 5.25 10.64 -3.04
N THR A 90 4.01 10.34 -2.65
CA THR A 90 3.23 9.25 -3.25
C THR A 90 3.02 9.46 -4.74
N VAL A 91 2.57 10.64 -5.15
CA VAL A 91 2.36 10.94 -6.58
C VAL A 91 3.64 10.76 -7.37
N LEU A 92 4.77 11.26 -6.87
CA LEU A 92 6.07 11.10 -7.52
C LEU A 92 6.50 9.63 -7.58
N VAL A 93 6.30 8.87 -6.49
CA VAL A 93 6.57 7.42 -6.48
C VAL A 93 5.74 6.70 -7.55
N LEU A 94 4.45 7.00 -7.67
CA LEU A 94 3.58 6.37 -8.66
C LEU A 94 4.01 6.72 -10.08
N VAL A 95 4.29 8.00 -10.35
CA VAL A 95 4.72 8.49 -11.68
C VAL A 95 6.07 7.90 -12.09
N ILE A 96 6.95 7.59 -11.15
CA ILE A 96 8.26 7.00 -11.44
C ILE A 96 8.18 5.46 -11.45
N ALA A 97 7.66 4.86 -10.38
CA ALA A 97 7.75 3.41 -10.18
C ALA A 97 6.85 2.60 -11.10
N ILE A 98 5.64 3.09 -11.43
CA ILE A 98 4.72 2.34 -12.30
C ILE A 98 5.28 2.27 -13.74
N PRO A 99 5.61 3.38 -14.42
CA PRO A 99 6.17 3.30 -15.77
C PRO A 99 7.49 2.53 -15.81
N LEU A 100 8.37 2.74 -14.83
CA LEU A 100 9.63 2.01 -14.74
C LEU A 100 9.39 0.51 -14.55
N GLY A 101 8.45 0.12 -13.66
CA GLY A 101 8.06 -1.28 -13.44
C GLY A 101 7.51 -1.94 -14.70
N VAL A 102 6.62 -1.25 -15.42
CA VAL A 102 6.12 -1.71 -16.73
C VAL A 102 7.28 -1.91 -17.71
N LEU A 103 8.18 -0.92 -17.83
CA LEU A 103 9.31 -0.95 -18.75
C LEU A 103 10.24 -2.14 -18.48
N LEU A 104 10.57 -2.38 -17.21
CA LEU A 104 11.48 -3.46 -16.78
C LEU A 104 10.88 -4.88 -16.97
N THR A 105 9.59 -5.00 -17.24
CA THR A 105 8.98 -6.28 -17.63
C THR A 105 9.16 -6.59 -19.12
N ARG A 106 9.49 -5.60 -19.95
CA ARG A 106 9.62 -5.76 -21.41
C ARG A 106 10.94 -6.40 -21.80
N LYS A 107 10.92 -7.23 -22.87
CA LYS A 107 12.08 -7.99 -23.34
C LYS A 107 13.38 -7.18 -23.48
N PRO A 108 13.40 -5.95 -24.08
CA PRO A 108 14.65 -5.20 -24.25
C PRO A 108 15.27 -4.74 -22.92
N PHE A 109 14.47 -4.49 -21.88
CA PHE A 109 14.93 -3.97 -20.59
C PHE A 109 15.09 -5.04 -19.50
N ARG A 110 14.78 -6.29 -19.80
CA ARG A 110 14.82 -7.39 -18.83
C ARG A 110 16.21 -7.62 -18.24
N ARG A 111 17.28 -7.36 -19.03
CA ARG A 111 18.67 -7.54 -18.58
C ARG A 111 19.11 -6.48 -17.58
N VAL A 112 18.54 -5.27 -17.65
CA VAL A 112 18.86 -4.17 -16.71
C VAL A 112 17.92 -4.12 -15.50
N ALA A 113 16.92 -5.00 -15.46
CA ALA A 113 15.95 -5.01 -14.37
C ALA A 113 16.60 -5.34 -13.01
N GLU A 114 17.46 -6.35 -12.95
CA GLU A 114 18.15 -6.74 -11.71
C GLU A 114 19.13 -5.67 -11.21
N PRO A 115 20.01 -5.08 -12.03
CA PRO A 115 20.84 -3.96 -11.61
C PRO A 115 20.04 -2.76 -11.08
N ILE A 116 18.95 -2.38 -11.77
CA ILE A 116 18.09 -1.28 -11.32
C ILE A 116 17.43 -1.61 -9.98
N LEU A 117 16.89 -2.83 -9.83
CA LEU A 117 16.31 -3.26 -8.55
C LEU A 117 17.36 -3.28 -7.43
N ALA A 118 18.61 -3.66 -7.72
CA ALA A 118 19.70 -3.63 -6.75
C ALA A 118 20.00 -2.20 -6.28
N VAL A 119 20.07 -1.23 -7.19
CA VAL A 119 20.27 0.20 -6.85
C VAL A 119 19.11 0.74 -6.01
N VAL A 120 17.86 0.47 -6.42
CA VAL A 120 16.67 0.92 -5.67
C VAL A 120 16.60 0.24 -4.29
N ASN A 121 16.96 -1.04 -4.21
CA ASN A 121 17.02 -1.77 -2.94
C ASN A 121 18.08 -1.21 -2.00
N PHE A 122 19.24 -0.80 -2.53
CA PHE A 122 20.28 -0.13 -1.74
C PHE A 122 19.77 1.17 -1.14
N GLY A 123 19.03 1.99 -1.93
CA GLY A 123 18.40 3.22 -1.42
C GLY A 123 17.43 2.98 -0.27
N GLN A 124 16.67 1.89 -0.30
CA GLN A 124 15.76 1.52 0.79
C GLN A 124 16.48 0.89 1.99
N ALA A 125 17.61 0.23 1.78
CA ALA A 125 18.41 -0.36 2.85
C ALA A 125 19.21 0.70 3.64
N ALA A 126 19.43 1.89 3.07
CA ALA A 126 20.09 3.00 3.74
C ALA A 126 19.28 3.45 4.98
N PRO A 127 19.93 3.87 6.08
CA PRO A 127 19.21 4.46 7.20
C PRO A 127 18.42 5.69 6.75
N ALA A 128 17.08 5.66 6.93
CA ALA A 128 16.18 6.71 6.42
C ALA A 128 16.57 8.12 6.94
N VAL A 129 16.97 8.23 8.21
CA VAL A 129 17.47 9.48 8.78
C VAL A 129 18.73 9.96 8.07
N GLY A 130 19.70 9.05 7.83
CA GLY A 130 20.93 9.38 7.12
C GLY A 130 20.69 9.85 5.71
N LEU A 131 19.78 9.19 4.99
CA LEU A 131 19.41 9.56 3.61
C LEU A 131 18.78 10.96 3.55
N ILE A 132 17.85 11.25 4.47
CA ILE A 132 17.14 12.55 4.47
C ILE A 132 18.11 13.70 4.79
N VAL A 133 19.01 13.50 5.76
CA VAL A 133 20.02 14.49 6.14
C VAL A 133 21.05 14.69 5.02
N LEU A 134 21.49 13.61 4.37
CA LEU A 134 22.41 13.69 3.23
C LEU A 134 21.80 14.51 2.07
N ILE A 135 20.53 14.27 1.74
CA ILE A 135 19.87 15.04 0.69
C ILE A 135 19.67 16.49 1.10
N ALA A 136 19.35 16.77 2.36
CA ALA A 136 19.22 18.15 2.86
C ALA A 136 20.55 18.93 2.83
N ALA A 137 21.68 18.25 2.94
CA ALA A 137 22.98 18.88 2.74
C ALA A 137 23.22 19.34 1.29
N LEU A 138 22.53 18.73 0.32
CA LEU A 138 22.63 19.06 -1.11
C LEU A 138 21.50 19.97 -1.59
N VAL A 139 20.32 19.87 -0.95
CA VAL A 139 19.09 20.61 -1.30
C VAL A 139 18.70 21.49 -0.12
N PRO A 140 18.87 22.83 -0.20
CA PRO A 140 18.64 23.73 0.94
C PRO A 140 17.20 23.80 1.43
N ASP A 141 16.22 23.46 0.58
CA ASP A 141 14.80 23.45 0.91
C ASP A 141 14.44 22.13 1.63
N GLY A 142 14.12 22.21 2.91
CA GLY A 142 13.84 21.04 3.74
C GLY A 142 12.65 20.20 3.27
N PHE A 143 11.59 20.84 2.74
CA PHE A 143 10.45 20.12 2.17
C PHE A 143 10.86 19.33 0.93
N ARG A 144 11.58 19.93 0.00
CA ARG A 144 12.07 19.26 -1.22
C ARG A 144 13.06 18.16 -0.90
N ALA A 145 14.00 18.43 0.03
CA ALA A 145 14.95 17.42 0.50
C ALA A 145 14.22 16.19 1.07
N ALA A 146 13.21 16.42 1.93
CA ALA A 146 12.40 15.37 2.50
C ALA A 146 11.64 14.58 1.42
N VAL A 147 10.98 15.26 0.47
CA VAL A 147 10.24 14.62 -0.62
C VAL A 147 11.17 13.74 -1.47
N ILE A 148 12.36 14.21 -1.85
CA ILE A 148 13.32 13.41 -2.62
C ILE A 148 13.74 12.14 -1.86
N ALA A 149 14.09 12.28 -0.57
CA ALA A 149 14.45 11.15 0.26
C ALA A 149 13.31 10.12 0.41
N LEU A 150 12.09 10.61 0.66
CA LEU A 150 10.89 9.79 0.79
C LEU A 150 10.57 9.03 -0.50
N VAL A 151 10.72 9.66 -1.66
CA VAL A 151 10.54 9.01 -2.97
C VAL A 151 11.56 7.89 -3.15
N LEU A 152 12.83 8.15 -2.92
CA LEU A 152 13.89 7.12 -3.02
C LEU A 152 13.63 5.94 -2.09
N TYR A 153 13.10 6.22 -0.91
CA TYR A 153 12.81 5.20 0.09
C TYR A 153 11.57 4.35 -0.25
N ALA A 154 10.54 4.94 -0.85
CA ALA A 154 9.25 4.28 -1.08
C ALA A 154 9.05 3.76 -2.51
N VAL A 155 9.96 4.02 -3.46
CA VAL A 155 9.80 3.59 -4.85
C VAL A 155 9.83 2.06 -5.01
N LEU A 156 10.61 1.36 -4.19
CA LEU A 156 10.83 -0.09 -4.32
C LEU A 156 9.56 -0.95 -4.17
N PRO A 157 8.69 -0.76 -3.15
CA PRO A 157 7.46 -1.55 -3.02
C PRO A 157 6.56 -1.43 -4.25
N VAL A 158 6.37 -0.22 -4.78
CA VAL A 158 5.53 0.02 -5.95
C VAL A 158 6.16 -0.58 -7.21
N LEU A 159 7.47 -0.38 -7.39
CA LEU A 159 8.22 -0.93 -8.53
C LEU A 159 8.13 -2.46 -8.58
N ARG A 160 8.42 -3.13 -7.45
CA ARG A 160 8.36 -4.60 -7.35
C ARG A 160 6.96 -5.13 -7.60
N ASN A 161 5.94 -4.56 -6.95
CA ASN A 161 4.57 -5.02 -7.11
C ASN A 161 4.02 -4.76 -8.52
N THR A 162 4.44 -3.66 -9.18
CA THR A 162 4.13 -3.42 -10.60
C THR A 162 4.71 -4.52 -11.48
N MET A 163 5.98 -4.88 -11.27
CA MET A 163 6.64 -5.94 -12.04
C MET A 163 6.01 -7.32 -11.76
N ILE A 164 5.71 -7.64 -10.50
CA ILE A 164 5.06 -8.90 -10.10
C ILE A 164 3.66 -8.98 -10.71
N GLY A 165 2.86 -7.91 -10.59
CA GLY A 165 1.51 -7.87 -11.13
C GLY A 165 1.46 -8.11 -12.63
N ILE A 166 2.31 -7.42 -13.39
CA ILE A 166 2.37 -7.60 -14.86
C ILE A 166 2.88 -8.99 -15.26
N ARG A 167 3.92 -9.50 -14.58
CA ARG A 167 4.45 -10.84 -14.87
C ARG A 167 3.51 -11.97 -14.44
N GLY A 168 2.62 -11.70 -13.49
CA GLY A 168 1.63 -12.65 -13.00
C GLY A 168 0.38 -12.80 -13.87
N VAL A 169 0.23 -11.96 -14.91
CA VAL A 169 -0.90 -12.10 -15.85
C VAL A 169 -0.74 -13.38 -16.67
N ASP A 170 -1.84 -14.17 -16.78
CA ASP A 170 -1.84 -15.42 -17.57
C ASP A 170 -1.45 -15.13 -19.01
N GLN A 171 -0.38 -15.80 -19.46
CA GLN A 171 0.15 -15.66 -20.82
C GLN A 171 -0.86 -16.07 -21.90
N ARG A 172 -1.79 -16.98 -21.59
CA ARG A 172 -2.87 -17.37 -22.51
C ARG A 172 -3.77 -16.18 -22.87
N LEU A 173 -4.07 -15.30 -21.90
CA LEU A 173 -4.86 -14.08 -22.14
C LEU A 173 -4.08 -13.08 -23.02
N VAL A 174 -2.78 -12.95 -22.78
CA VAL A 174 -1.87 -12.11 -23.59
C VAL A 174 -1.78 -12.62 -25.03
N GLU A 175 -1.65 -13.94 -25.21
CA GLU A 175 -1.59 -14.57 -26.53
C GLU A 175 -2.93 -14.48 -27.27
N ALA A 176 -4.06 -14.70 -26.59
CA ALA A 176 -5.38 -14.52 -27.15
C ALA A 176 -5.60 -13.07 -27.65
N GLY A 177 -5.20 -12.07 -26.87
CA GLY A 177 -5.26 -10.67 -27.28
C GLY A 177 -4.44 -10.42 -28.56
N ARG A 178 -3.22 -10.98 -28.64
CA ARG A 178 -2.36 -10.88 -29.84
C ARG A 178 -2.97 -11.61 -31.04
N GLY A 179 -3.54 -12.81 -30.82
CA GLY A 179 -4.22 -13.57 -31.85
C GLY A 179 -5.42 -12.83 -32.45
N MET A 180 -6.10 -12.01 -31.66
CA MET A 180 -7.16 -11.09 -32.10
C MET A 180 -6.63 -9.82 -32.80
N GLY A 181 -5.34 -9.72 -33.08
CA GLY A 181 -4.74 -8.56 -33.78
C GLY A 181 -4.46 -7.35 -32.88
N MET A 182 -4.49 -7.48 -31.56
CA MET A 182 -4.15 -6.37 -30.67
C MET A 182 -2.64 -6.05 -30.73
N THR A 183 -2.32 -4.76 -30.82
CA THR A 183 -0.93 -4.30 -30.70
C THR A 183 -0.38 -4.55 -29.31
N ALA A 184 0.95 -4.58 -29.13
CA ALA A 184 1.59 -4.78 -27.83
C ALA A 184 1.14 -3.74 -26.77
N LEU A 185 0.94 -2.49 -27.18
CA LEU A 185 0.43 -1.43 -26.30
C LEU A 185 -1.04 -1.66 -25.95
N SER A 186 -1.85 -2.12 -26.89
CA SER A 186 -3.27 -2.43 -26.64
C SER A 186 -3.41 -3.60 -25.68
N VAL A 187 -2.59 -4.65 -25.81
CA VAL A 187 -2.54 -5.77 -24.86
C VAL A 187 -2.12 -5.28 -23.47
N LEU A 188 -1.08 -4.44 -23.39
CA LEU A 188 -0.66 -3.85 -22.11
C LEU A 188 -1.80 -3.10 -21.42
N LEU A 189 -2.44 -2.17 -22.13
CA LEU A 189 -3.44 -1.27 -21.53
C LEU A 189 -4.79 -1.93 -21.25
N ARG A 190 -5.19 -2.93 -22.07
CA ARG A 190 -6.51 -3.56 -21.98
C ARG A 190 -6.54 -4.93 -21.33
N VAL A 191 -5.40 -5.61 -21.24
CA VAL A 191 -5.28 -6.95 -20.65
C VAL A 191 -4.34 -6.96 -19.45
N GLU A 192 -3.04 -6.64 -19.68
CA GLU A 192 -2.03 -6.80 -18.64
C GLU A 192 -2.25 -5.84 -17.45
N LEU A 193 -2.41 -4.53 -17.71
CA LEU A 193 -2.57 -3.52 -16.64
C LEU A 193 -3.84 -3.74 -15.80
N PRO A 194 -5.05 -3.92 -16.37
CA PRO A 194 -6.24 -4.14 -15.56
C PRO A 194 -6.15 -5.36 -14.66
N LEU A 195 -5.54 -6.45 -15.14
CA LEU A 195 -5.36 -7.67 -14.36
C LEU A 195 -4.23 -7.55 -13.31
N ALA A 196 -3.25 -6.68 -13.55
CA ALA A 196 -2.16 -6.41 -12.62
C ALA A 196 -2.54 -5.43 -11.50
N VAL A 197 -3.57 -4.60 -11.69
CA VAL A 197 -3.99 -3.54 -10.74
C VAL A 197 -4.11 -4.01 -9.30
N PRO A 198 -4.74 -5.15 -8.95
CA PRO A 198 -4.84 -5.56 -7.54
C PRO A 198 -3.49 -5.74 -6.86
N VAL A 199 -2.52 -6.35 -7.56
CA VAL A 199 -1.15 -6.54 -7.05
C VAL A 199 -0.40 -5.22 -6.97
N MET A 200 -0.56 -4.34 -7.97
CA MET A 200 0.03 -3.00 -7.98
C MET A 200 -0.49 -2.16 -6.81
N LEU A 201 -1.79 -2.17 -6.53
CA LEU A 201 -2.42 -1.45 -5.42
C LEU A 201 -1.90 -1.92 -4.06
N SER A 202 -1.62 -3.20 -3.89
CA SER A 202 -0.98 -3.71 -2.67
C SER A 202 0.40 -3.08 -2.45
N GLY A 203 1.20 -2.91 -3.53
CA GLY A 203 2.47 -2.19 -3.48
C GLY A 203 2.32 -0.70 -3.15
N VAL A 204 1.32 -0.05 -3.74
CA VAL A 204 0.99 1.36 -3.47
C VAL A 204 0.59 1.56 -2.02
N ARG A 205 -0.26 0.68 -1.47
CA ARG A 205 -0.66 0.72 -0.06
C ARG A 205 0.55 0.57 0.88
N THR A 206 1.43 -0.39 0.59
CA THR A 206 2.66 -0.57 1.36
C THR A 206 3.54 0.68 1.33
N ALA A 207 3.71 1.30 0.16
CA ALA A 207 4.46 2.55 0.02
C ALA A 207 3.80 3.72 0.78
N LEU A 208 2.48 3.84 0.73
CA LEU A 208 1.72 4.87 1.45
C LEU A 208 1.94 4.79 2.97
N VAL A 209 1.78 3.60 3.56
CA VAL A 209 1.99 3.39 5.01
C VAL A 209 3.44 3.68 5.39
N LEU A 210 4.40 3.24 4.56
CA LEU A 210 5.81 3.52 4.73
C LEU A 210 6.09 5.02 4.69
N LEU A 211 5.53 5.73 3.71
CA LEU A 211 5.69 7.18 3.55
C LEU A 211 5.13 7.95 4.75
N VAL A 212 3.93 7.61 5.25
CA VAL A 212 3.37 8.27 6.43
C VAL A 212 4.30 8.12 7.63
N GLY A 213 4.81 6.93 7.88
CA GLY A 213 5.73 6.71 9.01
C GLY A 213 7.06 7.46 8.85
N THR A 214 7.68 7.36 7.67
CA THR A 214 9.00 7.97 7.41
C THR A 214 8.94 9.47 7.19
N ALA A 215 7.80 10.05 6.79
CA ALA A 215 7.61 11.51 6.68
C ALA A 215 7.81 12.24 8.02
N SER A 216 7.70 11.53 9.16
CA SER A 216 8.05 12.10 10.46
C SER A 216 9.51 12.57 10.54
N LEU A 217 10.39 11.95 9.77
CA LEU A 217 11.82 12.29 9.72
C LEU A 217 12.10 13.61 9.00
N ALA A 218 11.13 14.14 8.23
CA ALA A 218 11.25 15.47 7.60
C ALA A 218 11.47 16.59 8.62
N ALA A 219 11.04 16.38 9.85
CA ALA A 219 11.27 17.33 10.97
C ALA A 219 12.76 17.60 11.23
N PHE A 220 13.65 16.64 10.97
CA PHE A 220 15.09 16.80 11.16
C PHE A 220 15.75 17.79 10.17
N VAL A 221 15.07 18.07 9.06
CA VAL A 221 15.58 18.93 7.97
C VAL A 221 14.67 20.13 7.69
N ASN A 222 13.87 20.54 8.68
CA ASN A 222 12.86 21.60 8.54
C ASN A 222 11.83 21.33 7.42
N GLY A 223 11.56 20.08 7.11
CA GLY A 223 10.55 19.69 6.14
C GLY A 223 9.10 19.81 6.65
N GLY A 224 8.91 20.05 7.94
CA GLY A 224 7.60 20.18 8.58
C GLY A 224 6.95 18.87 8.96
N GLY A 225 5.65 18.92 9.23
CA GLY A 225 4.81 17.76 9.52
C GLY A 225 4.79 17.35 11.00
N LEU A 226 4.01 16.30 11.30
CA LEU A 226 3.78 15.80 12.68
C LEU A 226 5.06 15.35 13.39
N GLY A 227 6.13 15.08 12.65
CA GLY A 227 7.44 14.77 13.23
C GLY A 227 8.00 15.88 14.12
N LEU A 228 7.59 17.13 13.91
CA LEU A 228 7.96 18.26 14.78
C LEU A 228 7.47 18.07 16.22
N LEU A 229 6.33 17.41 16.44
CA LEU A 229 5.86 17.12 17.79
C LEU A 229 6.79 16.11 18.49
N ILE A 230 7.29 15.11 17.75
CA ILE A 230 8.23 14.12 18.27
C ILE A 230 9.55 14.80 18.64
N THR A 231 10.15 15.57 17.73
CA THR A 231 11.42 16.25 17.97
C THR A 231 11.32 17.29 19.09
N THR A 232 10.24 18.05 19.13
CA THR A 232 9.96 19.01 20.22
C THR A 232 9.81 18.29 21.56
N GLY A 233 9.01 17.21 21.59
CA GLY A 233 8.79 16.42 22.80
C GLY A 233 10.08 15.80 23.36
N VAL A 234 10.96 15.31 22.48
CA VAL A 234 12.28 14.78 22.86
C VAL A 234 13.19 15.91 23.37
N ASN A 235 13.33 16.98 22.61
CA ASN A 235 14.30 18.05 22.91
C ASN A 235 13.94 18.86 24.17
N LEU A 236 12.65 19.02 24.47
CA LEU A 236 12.17 19.77 25.60
C LEU A 236 11.67 18.88 26.76
N TYR A 237 11.84 17.54 26.66
CA TYR A 237 11.37 16.56 27.64
C TYR A 237 9.86 16.63 27.90
N LEU A 238 9.07 17.02 26.88
CA LEU A 238 7.61 17.10 26.92
C LEU A 238 6.99 15.77 26.47
N PHE A 239 6.92 14.80 27.38
CA PHE A 239 6.45 13.44 27.06
C PHE A 239 5.04 13.41 26.49
N THR A 240 4.15 14.29 26.92
CA THR A 240 2.77 14.40 26.40
C THR A 240 2.77 14.80 24.94
N VAL A 241 3.63 15.76 24.54
CA VAL A 241 3.78 16.20 23.15
C VAL A 241 4.37 15.08 22.27
N LEU A 242 5.38 14.37 22.79
CA LEU A 242 5.99 13.23 22.10
C LEU A 242 4.97 12.11 21.84
N ILE A 243 4.21 11.71 22.88
CA ILE A 243 3.20 10.67 22.76
C ILE A 243 2.09 11.12 21.80
N ALA A 244 1.64 12.36 21.89
CA ALA A 244 0.63 12.91 21.00
C ALA A 244 1.09 12.87 19.53
N GLY A 245 2.34 13.29 19.25
CA GLY A 245 2.92 13.24 17.91
C GLY A 245 3.01 11.82 17.36
N ALA A 246 3.54 10.89 18.16
CA ALA A 246 3.66 9.49 17.76
C ALA A 246 2.30 8.84 17.49
N LEU A 247 1.31 9.09 18.36
CA LEU A 247 -0.04 8.56 18.22
C LEU A 247 -0.76 9.13 17.00
N LEU A 248 -0.63 10.44 16.73
CA LEU A 248 -1.22 11.07 15.55
C LEU A 248 -0.64 10.50 14.24
N ILE A 249 0.68 10.27 14.17
CA ILE A 249 1.31 9.65 13.01
C ILE A 249 0.82 8.21 12.83
N ALA A 250 0.74 7.44 13.91
CA ALA A 250 0.23 6.07 13.88
C ALA A 250 -1.24 6.02 13.43
N LEU A 251 -2.09 6.90 13.96
CA LEU A 251 -3.49 7.03 13.54
C LEU A 251 -3.60 7.41 12.06
N LEU A 252 -2.79 8.36 11.60
CA LEU A 252 -2.77 8.77 10.20
C LEU A 252 -2.35 7.61 9.30
N ALA A 253 -1.32 6.84 9.67
CA ALA A 253 -0.87 5.66 8.94
C ALA A 253 -1.98 4.60 8.84
N LEU A 254 -2.71 4.35 9.93
CA LEU A 254 -3.82 3.40 9.95
C LEU A 254 -5.02 3.88 9.12
N ILE A 255 -5.32 5.19 9.11
CA ILE A 255 -6.37 5.77 8.27
C ILE A 255 -5.99 5.61 6.80
N VAL A 256 -4.75 5.91 6.43
CA VAL A 256 -4.24 5.77 5.06
C VAL A 256 -4.23 4.29 4.63
N ASP A 257 -3.83 3.36 5.50
CA ASP A 257 -3.93 1.92 5.23
C ASP A 257 -5.39 1.48 5.02
N TRP A 258 -6.32 1.97 5.85
CA TRP A 258 -7.73 1.66 5.69
C TRP A 258 -8.28 2.18 4.35
N VAL A 259 -7.97 3.43 3.98
CA VAL A 259 -8.34 3.98 2.67
C VAL A 259 -7.77 3.14 1.54
N GLY A 260 -6.49 2.75 1.64
CA GLY A 260 -5.84 1.87 0.66
C GLY A 260 -6.54 0.52 0.52
N ARG A 261 -6.98 -0.11 1.63
CA ARG A 261 -7.76 -1.36 1.61
C ARG A 261 -9.13 -1.18 0.96
N VAL A 262 -9.81 -0.07 1.21
CA VAL A 262 -11.10 0.25 0.57
C VAL A 262 -10.91 0.38 -0.94
N VAL A 263 -9.91 1.14 -1.38
CA VAL A 263 -9.58 1.29 -2.80
C VAL A 263 -9.24 -0.05 -3.44
N GLU A 264 -8.40 -0.87 -2.80
CA GLU A 264 -8.05 -2.21 -3.27
C GLU A 264 -9.29 -3.11 -3.38
N HIS A 265 -10.20 -3.05 -2.40
CA HIS A 265 -11.42 -3.86 -2.40
C HIS A 265 -12.39 -3.47 -3.53
N ILE A 266 -12.48 -2.16 -3.84
CA ILE A 266 -13.33 -1.64 -4.92
C ILE A 266 -12.70 -1.94 -6.30
N ALA A 267 -11.37 -1.87 -6.40
CA ALA A 267 -10.63 -2.05 -7.65
C ALA A 267 -10.45 -3.51 -8.06
N ARG A 268 -10.78 -4.49 -7.19
CA ARG A 268 -10.76 -5.91 -7.57
C ARG A 268 -11.75 -6.19 -8.69
N PRO A 269 -11.33 -6.76 -9.82
CA PRO A 269 -12.24 -7.14 -10.90
C PRO A 269 -13.25 -8.17 -10.38
N LYS A 270 -14.54 -7.93 -10.62
CA LYS A 270 -15.59 -8.89 -10.29
C LYS A 270 -15.47 -10.09 -11.24
N GLY A 271 -15.09 -11.26 -10.69
CA GLY A 271 -15.05 -12.50 -11.48
C GLY A 271 -13.70 -13.18 -11.59
N LEU A 272 -12.69 -12.77 -10.79
CA LEU A 272 -11.43 -13.52 -10.59
C LEU A 272 -11.40 -14.13 -9.21
#